data_f9da8ce68981abc5886427d4ce7dd056
#
_entry.id   f9da8ce68981abc5886427d4ce7dd056
#
_cell.length_a   1.000
_cell.length_b   1.000
_cell.length_c   1.000
_cell.angle_alpha   90.00
_cell.angle_beta   90.00
_cell.angle_gamma   90.00
#
_symmetry.space_group_name_H-M   'P 1'
#
loop_
_entity.id
_entity.type
_entity.pdbx_description
1 polymer ?
#
loop_
_entity_poly.entity_id
_entity_poly.type
_entity_poly.pdbx_seq_one_letter_code
_entity_poly.pdbx_strand_id
1 'polypeptide(L)'
;MFGGLAGTEFESKLVNDTWEYDSARWIHVADTGPSPRSGHGMIYDGTKVLLFGGDGGSGDTWEWDGTHWKELQNMGPPPRGYFGMAYDSARKHTTLYGGEGINANLLGDTWEWYEHPPR
;
A
#
# COMPACT_ATOMS: atom_id res chain seq x y z
N MET A 1 7.76 -7.01 1.69
CA MET A 1 6.75 -6.78 2.75
C MET A 1 6.99 -5.43 3.39
N PHE A 2 5.95 -4.70 3.63
CA PHE A 2 6.02 -3.40 4.31
C PHE A 2 4.98 -3.33 5.42
N GLY A 3 5.37 -2.71 6.54
CA GLY A 3 4.44 -2.31 7.60
C GLY A 3 3.76 -3.45 8.30
N GLY A 4 2.58 -3.17 8.81
CA GLY A 4 1.76 -4.11 9.53
C GLY A 4 1.74 -3.86 11.02
N LEU A 5 1.19 -4.82 11.75
CA LEU A 5 1.08 -4.76 13.19
C LEU A 5 2.08 -5.75 13.79
N ALA A 6 2.97 -5.25 14.64
CA ALA A 6 3.99 -6.07 15.27
C ALA A 6 3.83 -6.05 16.79
N GLY A 7 4.32 -7.10 17.43
CA GLY A 7 4.31 -7.19 18.89
C GLY A 7 3.45 -8.34 19.38
N THR A 8 3.09 -8.26 20.66
CA THR A 8 2.29 -9.29 21.31
C THR A 8 0.85 -8.82 21.48
N GLU A 9 -0.01 -9.71 21.99
CA GLU A 9 -1.36 -9.41 22.33
C GLU A 9 -1.48 -8.18 23.24
N PHE A 10 -0.48 -7.93 24.06
CA PHE A 10 -0.49 -6.84 25.04
C PHE A 10 0.33 -5.63 24.61
N GLU A 11 1.22 -5.78 23.62
CA GLU A 11 2.14 -4.72 23.22
C GLU A 11 2.28 -4.64 21.70
N SER A 12 1.17 -4.67 20.97
CA SER A 12 1.24 -4.55 19.52
C SER A 12 1.34 -3.08 19.11
N LYS A 13 2.07 -2.83 18.01
CA LYS A 13 2.21 -1.49 17.45
C LYS A 13 2.31 -1.59 15.93
N LEU A 14 1.94 -0.50 15.26
CA LEU A 14 2.14 -0.39 13.81
C LEU A 14 3.62 -0.16 13.51
N VAL A 15 4.08 -0.75 12.43
CA VAL A 15 5.47 -0.62 12.00
C VAL A 15 5.55 -0.15 10.56
N ASN A 16 6.71 0.38 10.17
CA ASN A 16 6.95 0.87 8.82
C ASN A 16 8.25 0.36 8.22
N ASP A 17 8.73 -0.78 8.68
CA ASP A 17 9.93 -1.38 8.11
C ASP A 17 9.61 -2.11 6.80
N THR A 18 10.60 -2.21 5.94
CA THR A 18 10.48 -2.88 4.65
C THR A 18 11.43 -4.07 4.62
N TRP A 19 10.89 -5.23 4.23
CA TRP A 19 11.63 -6.48 4.14
C TRP A 19 11.46 -7.10 2.77
N GLU A 20 12.52 -7.71 2.24
CA GLU A 20 12.48 -8.46 1.00
C GLU A 20 12.90 -9.90 1.26
N TYR A 21 12.25 -10.84 0.56
CA TYR A 21 12.57 -12.26 0.64
C TYR A 21 13.28 -12.69 -0.64
N ASP A 22 14.51 -13.22 -0.51
CA ASP A 22 15.37 -13.54 -1.66
C ASP A 22 15.38 -15.02 -2.02
N SER A 23 14.36 -15.77 -1.63
CA SER A 23 14.22 -17.21 -1.81
C SER A 23 15.01 -18.05 -0.78
N ALA A 24 15.70 -17.41 0.13
CA ALA A 24 16.45 -18.08 1.19
C ALA A 24 16.15 -17.48 2.56
N ARG A 25 16.01 -16.15 2.64
CA ARG A 25 15.84 -15.46 3.91
C ARG A 25 15.18 -14.11 3.69
N TRP A 26 14.67 -13.54 4.77
CA TRP A 26 14.17 -12.16 4.80
C TRP A 26 15.33 -11.21 5.02
N ILE A 27 15.35 -10.11 4.28
CA ILE A 27 16.37 -9.08 4.40
C ILE A 27 15.67 -7.76 4.71
N HIS A 28 16.11 -7.11 5.79
CA HIS A 28 15.60 -5.80 6.19
C HIS A 28 16.26 -4.74 5.30
N VAL A 29 15.46 -4.03 4.50
CA VAL A 29 16.00 -3.11 3.49
C VAL A 29 15.70 -1.64 3.75
N ALA A 30 14.72 -1.31 4.59
CA ALA A 30 14.43 0.10 4.89
C ALA A 30 13.66 0.26 6.19
N ASP A 31 13.88 1.40 6.86
CA ASP A 31 13.15 1.83 8.05
C ASP A 31 12.42 3.15 7.83
N THR A 32 12.53 3.72 6.64
CA THR A 32 11.90 4.99 6.29
C THR A 32 10.98 4.78 5.10
N GLY A 33 10.07 5.72 4.87
CA GLY A 33 9.11 5.63 3.78
C GLY A 33 7.72 6.00 4.27
N PRO A 34 6.68 5.26 3.85
CA PRO A 34 5.33 5.52 4.35
C PRO A 34 5.29 5.43 5.88
N SER A 35 4.35 6.15 6.50
CA SER A 35 4.16 6.07 7.94
C SER A 35 3.77 4.64 8.34
N PRO A 36 3.99 4.26 9.61
CA PRO A 36 3.55 2.95 10.10
C PRO A 36 2.06 2.74 9.85
N ARG A 37 1.68 1.57 9.35
CA ARG A 37 0.30 1.29 9.00
C ARG A 37 0.02 -0.19 8.86
N SER A 38 -1.26 -0.53 8.90
CA SER A 38 -1.76 -1.87 8.58
C SER A 38 -2.97 -1.72 7.68
N GLY A 39 -3.42 -2.82 7.08
CA GLY A 39 -4.59 -2.78 6.21
C GLY A 39 -4.37 -2.06 4.89
N HIS A 40 -3.13 -1.76 4.55
CA HIS A 40 -2.78 -1.14 3.27
C HIS A 40 -2.80 -2.17 2.14
N GLY A 41 -2.80 -1.67 0.89
CA GLY A 41 -2.70 -2.53 -0.29
C GLY A 41 -1.38 -2.34 -0.99
N MET A 42 -0.83 -3.41 -1.54
CA MET A 42 0.40 -3.39 -2.31
C MET A 42 0.26 -4.28 -3.52
N ILE A 43 0.77 -3.81 -4.67
CA ILE A 43 0.84 -4.61 -5.89
C ILE A 43 2.19 -4.38 -6.57
N TYR A 44 2.60 -5.35 -7.39
CA TYR A 44 3.77 -5.23 -8.23
C TYR A 44 3.33 -5.06 -9.67
N ASP A 45 3.83 -4.01 -10.34
CA ASP A 45 3.42 -3.70 -11.71
C ASP A 45 4.42 -4.23 -12.76
N GLY A 46 5.35 -5.08 -12.35
CA GLY A 46 6.41 -5.60 -13.22
C GLY A 46 7.72 -4.84 -13.08
N THR A 47 7.70 -3.66 -12.48
CA THR A 47 8.87 -2.82 -12.30
C THR A 47 9.00 -2.31 -10.87
N LYS A 48 7.90 -1.87 -10.29
CA LYS A 48 7.87 -1.27 -8.96
C LYS A 48 6.72 -1.81 -8.15
N VAL A 49 6.80 -1.64 -6.83
CA VAL A 49 5.69 -1.95 -5.92
C VAL A 49 4.93 -0.67 -5.65
N LEU A 50 3.61 -0.71 -5.82
CA LEU A 50 2.72 0.41 -5.50
C LEU A 50 2.01 0.10 -4.19
N LEU A 51 1.97 1.08 -3.29
CA LEU A 51 1.32 0.96 -1.99
C LEU A 51 0.28 2.07 -1.85
N PHE A 52 -0.89 1.73 -1.35
CA PHE A 52 -1.94 2.71 -1.09
C PHE A 52 -2.65 2.43 0.22
N GLY A 53 -3.02 3.51 0.90
CA GLY A 53 -3.99 3.46 1.99
C GLY A 53 -3.51 2.81 3.26
N GLY A 54 -4.47 2.33 4.00
CA GLY A 54 -4.25 1.68 5.28
C GLY A 54 -5.23 2.14 6.33
N ASP A 55 -5.24 1.43 7.43
CA ASP A 55 -6.08 1.77 8.57
C ASP A 55 -5.56 3.06 9.22
N GLY A 56 -6.47 3.84 9.81
CA GLY A 56 -6.11 5.10 10.45
C GLY A 56 -6.21 6.31 9.55
N GLY A 57 -6.82 6.17 8.38
CA GLY A 57 -7.11 7.31 7.51
C GLY A 57 -6.04 7.64 6.49
N SER A 58 -5.25 6.65 6.07
CA SER A 58 -4.23 6.87 5.05
C SER A 58 -4.85 6.90 3.66
N GLY A 59 -4.50 7.93 2.87
CA GLY A 59 -4.97 8.09 1.49
C GLY A 59 -3.83 8.44 0.55
N ASP A 60 -2.61 8.15 0.93
CA ASP A 60 -1.42 8.44 0.15
C ASP A 60 -1.01 7.24 -0.71
N THR A 61 -0.33 7.54 -1.81
CA THR A 61 0.17 6.53 -2.75
C THR A 61 1.68 6.61 -2.78
N TRP A 62 2.33 5.47 -2.63
CA TRP A 62 3.79 5.37 -2.60
C TRP A 62 4.27 4.30 -3.57
N GLU A 63 5.51 4.44 -4.05
CA GLU A 63 6.14 3.39 -4.84
C GLU A 63 7.50 3.01 -4.25
N TRP A 64 7.83 1.72 -4.34
CA TRP A 64 9.12 1.17 -3.96
C TRP A 64 9.83 0.71 -5.24
N ASP A 65 11.02 1.26 -5.47
CA ASP A 65 11.79 0.96 -6.70
C ASP A 65 12.88 -0.08 -6.49
N GLY A 66 12.89 -0.75 -5.34
CA GLY A 66 13.94 -1.69 -4.97
C GLY A 66 14.99 -1.08 -4.05
N THR A 67 15.01 0.23 -3.91
CA THR A 67 16.01 0.95 -3.11
C THR A 67 15.36 2.01 -2.22
N HIS A 68 14.38 2.73 -2.74
CA HIS A 68 13.78 3.88 -2.04
C HIS A 68 12.26 3.86 -2.15
N TRP A 69 11.60 4.38 -1.12
CA TRP A 69 10.20 4.74 -1.17
C TRP A 69 10.05 6.17 -1.68
N LYS A 70 9.08 6.37 -2.56
CA LYS A 70 8.76 7.70 -3.08
C LYS A 70 7.26 7.92 -2.99
N GLU A 71 6.85 9.02 -2.36
CA GLU A 71 5.44 9.37 -2.33
C GLU A 71 5.05 9.95 -3.68
N LEU A 72 4.02 9.37 -4.31
CA LEU A 72 3.55 9.80 -5.62
C LEU A 72 2.48 10.86 -5.50
N GLN A 73 1.55 10.68 -4.54
CA GLN A 73 0.54 11.68 -4.26
C GLN A 73 -0.08 11.44 -2.89
N ASN A 74 -0.66 12.48 -2.32
CA ASN A 74 -1.40 12.38 -1.06
C ASN A 74 -2.88 12.69 -1.26
N MET A 75 -3.32 12.87 -2.50
CA MET A 75 -4.72 13.07 -2.89
C MET A 75 -5.07 11.99 -3.89
N GLY A 76 -6.11 11.26 -3.62
CA GLY A 76 -6.53 10.16 -4.49
C GLY A 76 -7.89 9.69 -4.04
N PRO A 77 -8.14 8.38 -4.08
CA PRO A 77 -9.36 7.87 -3.49
C PRO A 77 -9.47 8.31 -2.02
N PRO A 78 -10.68 8.50 -1.50
CA PRO A 78 -10.82 8.78 -0.07
C PRO A 78 -10.07 7.74 0.77
N PRO A 79 -9.47 8.15 1.89
CA PRO A 79 -8.68 7.22 2.72
C PRO A 79 -9.46 5.97 3.09
N ARG A 80 -8.78 4.83 3.03
CA ARG A 80 -9.40 3.52 3.32
C ARG A 80 -8.36 2.47 3.64
N GLY A 81 -8.80 1.41 4.33
CA GLY A 81 -8.01 0.23 4.56
C GLY A 81 -8.81 -1.02 4.21
N TYR A 82 -8.15 -2.17 4.20
CA TYR A 82 -8.78 -3.48 3.99
C TYR A 82 -9.58 -3.57 2.69
N PHE A 83 -9.05 -3.01 1.62
CA PHE A 83 -9.66 -3.01 0.29
C PHE A 83 -8.99 -4.05 -0.61
N GLY A 84 -9.63 -4.33 -1.75
CA GLY A 84 -9.03 -5.15 -2.79
C GLY A 84 -8.21 -4.30 -3.74
N MET A 85 -7.06 -4.82 -4.16
CA MET A 85 -6.17 -4.11 -5.08
C MET A 85 -5.46 -5.12 -5.96
N ALA A 86 -5.43 -4.86 -7.27
CA ALA A 86 -4.84 -5.77 -8.24
C ALA A 86 -4.26 -4.99 -9.42
N TYR A 87 -3.20 -5.53 -9.98
CA TYR A 87 -2.59 -4.94 -11.18
C TYR A 87 -3.09 -5.67 -12.42
N ASP A 88 -3.56 -4.91 -13.40
CA ASP A 88 -3.99 -5.41 -14.69
C ASP A 88 -2.84 -5.23 -15.67
N SER A 89 -2.12 -6.32 -15.96
CA SER A 89 -0.94 -6.27 -16.82
C SER A 89 -1.29 -6.04 -18.29
N ALA A 90 -2.51 -6.39 -18.71
CA ALA A 90 -2.94 -6.18 -20.09
C ALA A 90 -3.19 -4.70 -20.35
N ARG A 91 -3.84 -4.01 -19.41
CA ARG A 91 -4.16 -2.59 -19.54
C ARG A 91 -3.13 -1.70 -18.86
N LYS A 92 -2.20 -2.29 -18.10
CA LYS A 92 -1.11 -1.60 -17.39
C LYS A 92 -1.60 -0.54 -16.41
N HIS A 93 -2.63 -0.89 -15.65
CA HIS A 93 -3.06 -0.03 -14.55
C HIS A 93 -3.50 -0.86 -13.36
N THR A 94 -3.58 -0.20 -12.21
CA THR A 94 -3.95 -0.83 -10.95
C THR A 94 -5.39 -0.49 -10.62
N THR A 95 -6.15 -1.49 -10.21
CA THR A 95 -7.55 -1.32 -9.81
C THR A 95 -7.69 -1.53 -8.31
N LEU A 96 -8.49 -0.68 -7.68
CA LEU A 96 -8.79 -0.74 -6.25
C LEU A 96 -10.30 -0.76 -6.07
N TYR A 97 -10.79 -1.60 -5.16
CA TYR A 97 -12.21 -1.68 -4.89
C TYR A 97 -12.50 -1.82 -3.41
N GLY A 98 -13.46 -1.05 -2.94
CA GLY A 98 -14.07 -1.23 -1.64
C GLY A 98 -13.23 -0.83 -0.45
N GLY A 99 -13.39 -1.57 0.63
CA GLY A 99 -12.66 -1.36 1.88
C GLY A 99 -13.46 -0.60 2.93
N GLU A 100 -12.77 -0.22 4.00
CA GLU A 100 -13.35 0.55 5.08
C GLU A 100 -12.75 1.95 5.09
N GLY A 101 -13.61 2.96 5.06
CA GLY A 101 -13.21 4.34 5.16
C GLY A 101 -13.10 4.82 6.60
N ILE A 102 -13.00 6.14 6.76
CA ILE A 102 -13.01 6.78 8.07
C ILE A 102 -14.33 6.44 8.76
N ASN A 103 -14.27 6.14 10.06
CA ASN A 103 -15.44 5.73 10.86
C ASN A 103 -15.98 4.35 10.48
N ALA A 104 -15.14 3.51 9.88
CA ALA A 104 -15.43 2.11 9.59
C ALA A 104 -16.65 1.90 8.67
N ASN A 105 -17.01 2.91 7.85
CA ASN A 105 -18.07 2.73 6.86
C ASN A 105 -17.54 1.93 5.67
N LEU A 106 -18.39 1.04 5.14
CA LEU A 106 -18.02 0.22 3.99
C LEU A 106 -18.12 1.04 2.71
N LEU A 107 -17.17 0.84 1.81
CA LEU A 107 -17.09 1.55 0.54
C LEU A 107 -17.32 0.58 -0.62
N GLY A 108 -17.99 1.06 -1.67
CA GLY A 108 -18.32 0.23 -2.82
C GLY A 108 -17.83 0.81 -4.14
N ASP A 109 -16.92 1.76 -4.09
CA ASP A 109 -16.41 2.44 -5.28
C ASP A 109 -15.20 1.72 -5.85
N THR A 110 -14.95 1.94 -7.16
CA THR A 110 -13.82 1.38 -7.88
C THR A 110 -12.94 2.51 -8.39
N TRP A 111 -11.66 2.41 -8.18
CA TRP A 111 -10.68 3.40 -8.61
C TRP A 111 -9.59 2.72 -9.42
N GLU A 112 -8.99 3.49 -10.35
CA GLU A 112 -7.88 3.00 -11.15
C GLU A 112 -6.71 3.98 -11.08
N TRP A 113 -5.51 3.43 -10.93
CA TRP A 113 -4.28 4.20 -10.95
C TRP A 113 -3.60 4.00 -12.29
N TYR A 114 -3.33 5.09 -12.98
CA TYR A 114 -2.59 5.10 -14.23
C TYR A 114 -1.24 5.73 -14.00
N GLU A 115 -0.17 5.04 -14.41
CA GLU A 115 1.17 5.61 -14.32
C GLU A 115 1.28 6.82 -15.25
N HIS A 116 0.60 6.74 -16.42
CA HIS A 116 0.49 7.85 -17.34
C HIS A 116 -0.99 8.10 -17.59
N PRO A 117 -1.54 9.24 -17.13
CA PRO A 117 -2.97 9.51 -17.29
C PRO A 117 -3.40 9.40 -18.75
N PRO A 118 -4.61 8.91 -19.04
CA PRO A 118 -5.12 8.85 -20.42
C PRO A 118 -5.27 10.28 -20.97
N ARG A 119 -5.02 10.39 -22.25
CA ARG A 119 -5.12 11.67 -22.95
C ARG A 119 -6.51 11.90 -23.50
#